data_dcbd38bff5e5b26350eba0faa7cab62f
#
_entry.id   dcbd38bff5e5b26350eba0faa7cab62f
#
_cell.length_a   1.000
_cell.length_b   1.000
_cell.length_c   1.000
_cell.angle_alpha   90.00
_cell.angle_beta   90.00
_cell.angle_gamma   90.00
#
_symmetry.space_group_name_H-M   'P 1'
#
loop_
_entity.id
_entity.type
_entity.pdbx_description
1 polymer ?
#
loop_
_entity_poly.entity_id
_entity_poly.type
_entity_poly.pdbx_seq_one_letter_code
_entity_poly.pdbx_strand_id
1 'polypeptide(L)'
;MSNLFSMVTLRSSLDYTYCAIESFFKNTQLKEDDEFLLIDNDGCELKNFYNNKKIKIIKNKFPLSFAGNANQSIDQALEKKKDLIFLNNDIIFTKDWFQPVNLNSKSISIPANNQIFPYVSDCGSLKIKPVMNLKDFNNSHELLNEIVKKHKEKYKLLTKAQSLLMGFFCFKIPNHIMNEVGHFDEVFVHGGEDVDYRIRCAKKGYEVDFILDSYLIHFYGKSSWDGVETEEEIKKRDKKYTEAFLKKWGKEMTQIFILRKDFKNILIDKGLNEILKKGKYGELIRKLLK
;
A
#
# COMPACT_ATOMS: atom_id res chain seq x y z
N MET A 1 4.95 2.10 -20.47
CA MET A 1 5.56 3.10 -19.58
C MET A 1 6.56 2.37 -18.70
N SER A 2 7.69 2.99 -18.35
CA SER A 2 8.68 2.43 -17.43
C SER A 2 8.28 2.72 -15.98
N ASN A 3 8.89 2.01 -15.04
CA ASN A 3 8.51 2.04 -13.64
C ASN A 3 9.67 2.51 -12.75
N LEU A 4 9.34 3.23 -11.70
CA LEU A 4 10.20 3.46 -10.56
C LEU A 4 9.70 2.61 -9.39
N PHE A 5 10.44 1.59 -9.01
CA PHE A 5 10.22 0.84 -7.79
C PHE A 5 10.90 1.57 -6.65
N SER A 6 10.18 1.92 -5.61
CA SER A 6 10.74 2.65 -4.47
C SER A 6 10.44 1.92 -3.16
N MET A 7 11.46 1.63 -2.40
CA MET A 7 11.39 0.95 -1.10
C MET A 7 12.06 1.82 -0.03
N VAL A 8 11.42 1.91 1.13
CA VAL A 8 11.98 2.62 2.29
C VAL A 8 12.55 1.59 3.26
N THR A 9 13.74 1.84 3.79
CA THR A 9 14.37 0.98 4.80
C THR A 9 14.70 1.75 6.07
N LEU A 10 14.65 1.04 7.21
CA LEU A 10 15.03 1.51 8.54
C LEU A 10 15.96 0.50 9.20
N ARG A 11 16.77 0.97 10.16
CA ARG A 11 17.69 0.10 10.94
C ARG A 11 16.96 -1.04 11.65
N SER A 12 15.80 -0.72 12.24
CA SER A 12 15.01 -1.68 13.01
C SER A 12 14.44 -2.83 12.17
N SER A 13 14.39 -2.68 10.85
CA SER A 13 13.77 -3.65 9.92
C SER A 13 14.71 -4.05 8.78
N LEU A 14 16.02 -3.94 8.98
CA LEU A 14 17.02 -4.20 7.93
C LEU A 14 16.98 -5.65 7.43
N ASP A 15 16.76 -6.62 8.32
CA ASP A 15 16.63 -8.03 7.95
C ASP A 15 15.45 -8.28 7.01
N TYR A 16 14.32 -7.61 7.26
CA TYR A 16 13.17 -7.64 6.36
C TYR A 16 13.51 -7.01 5.01
N THR A 17 14.25 -5.90 5.00
CA THR A 17 14.72 -5.24 3.77
C THR A 17 15.56 -6.18 2.90
N TYR A 18 16.49 -6.92 3.50
CA TYR A 18 17.30 -7.91 2.77
C TYR A 18 16.43 -8.97 2.12
N CYS A 19 15.49 -9.58 2.86
CA CYS A 19 14.59 -10.59 2.34
C CYS A 19 13.67 -10.03 1.25
N ALA A 20 13.15 -8.81 1.43
CA ALA A 20 12.30 -8.15 0.45
C ALA A 20 13.05 -7.91 -0.87
N ILE A 21 14.26 -7.34 -0.81
CA ILE A 21 15.08 -7.06 -2.00
C ILE A 21 15.51 -8.35 -2.72
N GLU A 22 15.92 -9.37 -1.97
CA GLU A 22 16.27 -10.66 -2.55
C GLU A 22 15.08 -11.29 -3.29
N SER A 23 13.92 -11.36 -2.63
CA SER A 23 12.71 -11.91 -3.25
C SER A 23 12.22 -11.05 -4.42
N PHE A 24 12.39 -9.73 -4.36
CA PHE A 24 12.07 -8.81 -5.45
C PHE A 24 12.87 -9.15 -6.71
N PHE A 25 14.19 -9.15 -6.64
CA PHE A 25 15.03 -9.40 -7.81
C PHE A 25 14.93 -10.85 -8.33
N LYS A 26 14.56 -11.80 -7.47
CA LYS A 26 14.28 -13.18 -7.86
C LYS A 26 12.97 -13.31 -8.67
N ASN A 27 11.94 -12.52 -8.34
CA ASN A 27 10.59 -12.69 -8.84
C ASN A 27 10.09 -11.53 -9.72
N THR A 28 10.96 -10.54 -10.01
CA THR A 28 10.60 -9.37 -10.83
C THR A 28 11.61 -9.20 -11.95
N GLN A 29 11.13 -9.32 -13.18
CA GLN A 29 11.94 -9.02 -14.35
C GLN A 29 11.84 -7.53 -14.66
N LEU A 30 12.90 -6.78 -14.37
CA LEU A 30 12.99 -5.36 -14.69
C LEU A 30 13.26 -5.17 -16.18
N LYS A 31 12.58 -4.20 -16.80
CA LYS A 31 12.91 -3.70 -18.12
C LYS A 31 14.16 -2.80 -18.05
N GLU A 32 14.74 -2.49 -19.19
CA GLU A 32 15.94 -1.63 -19.28
C GLU A 32 15.74 -0.27 -18.61
N ASP A 33 14.57 0.35 -18.84
CA ASP A 33 14.23 1.68 -18.31
C ASP A 33 13.59 1.64 -16.91
N ASP A 34 13.37 0.46 -16.31
CA ASP A 34 12.88 0.37 -14.94
C ASP A 34 14.02 0.67 -13.95
N GLU A 35 13.70 1.36 -12.87
CA GLU A 35 14.66 1.72 -11.83
C GLU A 35 14.20 1.21 -10.46
N PHE A 36 15.16 0.82 -9.60
CA PHE A 36 14.92 0.52 -8.20
C PHE A 36 15.60 1.56 -7.30
N LEU A 37 14.78 2.24 -6.49
CA LEU A 37 15.20 3.25 -5.53
C LEU A 37 15.06 2.69 -4.11
N LEU A 38 16.15 2.66 -3.35
CA LEU A 38 16.15 2.34 -1.93
C LEU A 38 16.35 3.64 -1.13
N ILE A 39 15.36 4.00 -0.32
CA ILE A 39 15.43 5.18 0.55
C ILE A 39 15.88 4.73 1.94
N ASP A 40 17.07 5.14 2.33
CA ASP A 40 17.62 4.98 3.67
C ASP A 40 17.06 6.09 4.56
N ASN A 41 16.10 5.76 5.41
CA ASN A 41 15.36 6.76 6.17
C ASN A 41 16.05 7.18 7.49
N ASP A 42 16.93 6.36 8.06
CA ASP A 42 17.53 6.60 9.38
C ASP A 42 19.01 6.21 9.51
N GLY A 43 19.72 6.09 8.37
CA GLY A 43 21.14 5.82 8.33
C GLY A 43 21.51 4.35 8.54
N CYS A 44 20.89 3.46 7.79
CA CYS A 44 21.18 2.03 7.77
C CYS A 44 22.60 1.72 7.27
N GLU A 45 23.17 0.59 7.70
CA GLU A 45 24.38 0.02 7.11
C GLU A 45 24.05 -0.79 5.84
N LEU A 46 24.02 -0.12 4.69
CA LEU A 46 23.61 -0.69 3.40
C LEU A 46 24.78 -1.22 2.55
N LYS A 47 25.92 -1.59 3.14
CA LYS A 47 27.15 -1.95 2.41
C LYS A 47 26.94 -2.99 1.30
N ASN A 48 26.06 -3.97 1.53
CA ASN A 48 25.77 -5.03 0.58
C ASN A 48 24.98 -4.56 -0.65
N PHE A 49 24.29 -3.42 -0.56
CA PHE A 49 23.48 -2.88 -1.66
C PHE A 49 24.26 -1.90 -2.54
N TYR A 50 25.32 -1.27 -2.04
CA TYR A 50 26.10 -0.30 -2.84
C TYR A 50 26.76 -0.90 -4.08
N ASN A 51 27.04 -2.20 -4.06
CA ASN A 51 27.65 -2.89 -5.19
C ASN A 51 26.61 -3.36 -6.23
N ASN A 52 25.32 -3.23 -5.94
CA ASN A 52 24.26 -3.60 -6.88
C ASN A 52 23.94 -2.42 -7.79
N LYS A 53 24.44 -2.43 -9.02
CA LYS A 53 24.22 -1.36 -10.02
C LYS A 53 22.75 -1.10 -10.37
N LYS A 54 21.85 -2.03 -10.02
CA LYS A 54 20.40 -1.88 -10.24
C LYS A 54 19.71 -1.09 -9.13
N ILE A 55 20.35 -0.86 -8.00
CA ILE A 55 19.80 -0.17 -6.84
C ILE A 55 20.40 1.22 -6.74
N LYS A 56 19.58 2.25 -6.86
CA LYS A 56 19.93 3.63 -6.51
C LYS A 56 19.56 3.86 -5.05
N ILE A 57 20.49 4.40 -4.25
CA ILE A 57 20.26 4.69 -2.84
C ILE A 57 20.14 6.19 -2.63
N ILE A 58 19.09 6.62 -1.93
CA ILE A 58 18.94 7.97 -1.39
C ILE A 58 18.99 7.87 0.13
N LYS A 59 19.79 8.72 0.78
CA LYS A 59 19.86 8.81 2.24
C LYS A 59 19.15 10.08 2.71
N ASN A 60 18.18 9.91 3.59
CA ASN A 60 17.54 11.04 4.22
C ASN A 60 18.49 11.66 5.27
N LYS A 61 18.54 12.98 5.29
CA LYS A 61 19.31 13.70 6.31
C LYS A 61 18.71 13.53 7.71
N PHE A 62 17.38 13.43 7.76
CA PHE A 62 16.59 13.15 8.95
C PHE A 62 15.48 12.17 8.58
N PRO A 63 15.03 11.31 9.52
CA PRO A 63 13.91 10.42 9.26
C PRO A 63 12.64 11.19 8.83
N LEU A 64 12.05 10.77 7.73
CA LEU A 64 10.78 11.29 7.24
C LEU A 64 9.64 10.37 7.67
N SER A 65 8.43 10.94 7.71
CA SER A 65 7.20 10.16 7.86
C SER A 65 6.97 9.24 6.66
N PHE A 66 5.98 8.34 6.76
CA PHE A 66 5.56 7.54 5.61
C PHE A 66 5.17 8.44 4.42
N ALA A 67 4.33 9.45 4.66
CA ALA A 67 3.91 10.40 3.63
C ALA A 67 5.10 11.15 3.01
N GLY A 68 6.07 11.60 3.83
CA GLY A 68 7.26 12.29 3.35
C GLY A 68 8.12 11.40 2.44
N ASN A 69 8.35 10.14 2.80
CA ASN A 69 9.08 9.17 1.97
C ASN A 69 8.31 8.83 0.67
N ALA A 70 6.99 8.67 0.76
CA ALA A 70 6.15 8.44 -0.41
C ALA A 70 6.17 9.65 -1.36
N ASN A 71 6.14 10.87 -0.83
CA ASN A 71 6.25 12.10 -1.62
C ASN A 71 7.60 12.23 -2.32
N GLN A 72 8.69 11.92 -1.63
CA GLN A 72 10.03 11.85 -2.24
C GLN A 72 10.07 10.85 -3.42
N SER A 73 9.36 9.73 -3.28
CA SER A 73 9.24 8.73 -4.34
C SER A 73 8.38 9.23 -5.51
N ILE A 74 7.30 9.96 -5.23
CA ILE A 74 6.45 10.61 -6.25
C ILE A 74 7.26 11.62 -7.05
N ASP A 75 8.04 12.48 -6.38
CA ASP A 75 8.89 13.47 -7.04
C ASP A 75 9.87 12.83 -8.02
N GLN A 76 10.56 11.76 -7.57
CA GLN A 76 11.48 11.00 -8.42
C GLN A 76 10.78 10.34 -9.61
N ALA A 77 9.56 9.83 -9.42
CA ALA A 77 8.78 9.20 -10.49
C ALA A 77 8.26 10.24 -11.51
N LEU A 78 7.77 11.38 -11.02
CA LEU A 78 7.28 12.47 -11.88
C LEU A 78 8.40 13.10 -12.69
N GLU A 79 9.55 13.42 -12.10
CA GLU A 79 10.73 13.94 -12.77
C GLU A 79 11.15 13.04 -13.95
N LYS A 80 11.11 11.73 -13.76
CA LYS A 80 11.49 10.72 -14.76
C LYS A 80 10.35 10.26 -15.66
N LYS A 81 9.14 10.80 -15.48
CA LYS A 81 7.92 10.41 -16.23
C LYS A 81 7.63 8.90 -16.15
N LYS A 82 7.84 8.29 -14.98
CA LYS A 82 7.61 6.86 -14.72
C LYS A 82 6.37 6.64 -13.89
N ASP A 83 5.78 5.44 -13.99
CA ASP A 83 4.82 4.97 -12.98
C ASP A 83 5.57 4.68 -11.68
N LEU A 84 4.97 4.98 -10.53
CA LEU A 84 5.53 4.65 -9.22
C LEU A 84 5.00 3.32 -8.74
N ILE A 85 5.89 2.41 -8.33
CA ILE A 85 5.56 1.25 -7.53
C ILE A 85 6.23 1.42 -6.15
N PHE A 86 5.44 1.83 -5.16
CA PHE A 86 5.93 1.99 -3.79
C PHE A 86 5.83 0.67 -3.04
N LEU A 87 6.88 0.31 -2.31
CA LEU A 87 7.08 -0.99 -1.68
C LEU A 87 7.45 -0.82 -0.21
N ASN A 88 6.73 -1.48 0.68
CA ASN A 88 7.24 -1.67 2.03
C ASN A 88 8.43 -2.64 2.03
N ASN A 89 9.25 -2.56 3.03
CA ASN A 89 10.40 -3.45 3.18
C ASN A 89 10.10 -4.76 3.94
N ASP A 90 8.89 -4.89 4.51
CA ASP A 90 8.43 -6.08 5.24
C ASP A 90 7.49 -6.96 4.39
N ILE A 91 7.88 -7.17 3.13
CA ILE A 91 7.13 -7.99 2.16
C ILE A 91 8.03 -9.05 1.51
N ILE A 92 7.42 -10.15 1.08
CA ILE A 92 8.07 -11.16 0.23
C ILE A 92 7.35 -11.19 -1.11
N PHE A 93 8.12 -10.99 -2.17
CA PHE A 93 7.60 -11.02 -3.54
C PHE A 93 7.47 -12.46 -4.03
N THR A 94 6.34 -12.77 -4.64
CA THR A 94 6.07 -14.10 -5.20
C THR A 94 6.28 -14.12 -6.70
N LYS A 95 6.35 -15.32 -7.29
CA LYS A 95 6.45 -15.46 -8.73
C LYS A 95 5.25 -14.82 -9.44
N ASP A 96 5.52 -14.11 -10.53
CA ASP A 96 4.53 -13.48 -11.41
C ASP A 96 3.66 -12.37 -10.75
N TRP A 97 4.06 -11.84 -9.60
CA TRP A 97 3.30 -10.83 -8.87
C TRP A 97 3.13 -9.51 -9.65
N PHE A 98 4.18 -9.12 -10.39
CA PHE A 98 4.28 -7.78 -10.95
C PHE A 98 3.47 -7.59 -12.25
N GLN A 99 3.43 -8.59 -13.12
CA GLN A 99 2.79 -8.45 -14.42
C GLN A 99 1.32 -8.01 -14.34
N PRO A 100 0.44 -8.62 -13.51
CA PRO A 100 -0.95 -8.19 -13.38
C PRO A 100 -1.08 -6.77 -12.84
N VAL A 101 -0.23 -6.38 -11.89
CA VAL A 101 -0.17 -5.02 -11.33
C VAL A 101 0.25 -4.00 -12.40
N ASN A 102 1.24 -4.36 -13.22
CA ASN A 102 1.79 -3.47 -14.24
C ASN A 102 0.82 -3.23 -15.42
N LEU A 103 0.00 -4.20 -15.77
CA LEU A 103 -0.97 -4.08 -16.86
C LEU A 103 -2.10 -3.09 -16.55
N ASN A 104 -2.41 -2.85 -15.29
CA ASN A 104 -3.43 -1.90 -14.91
C ASN A 104 -2.88 -0.46 -14.93
N SER A 105 -3.25 0.30 -15.95
CA SER A 105 -2.80 1.69 -16.15
C SER A 105 -3.87 2.75 -15.86
N LYS A 106 -5.12 2.34 -15.55
CA LYS A 106 -6.25 3.27 -15.39
C LYS A 106 -6.60 3.60 -13.95
N SER A 107 -6.07 2.84 -13.01
CA SER A 107 -6.36 2.94 -11.58
C SER A 107 -5.11 2.66 -10.76
N ILE A 108 -5.13 3.02 -9.49
CA ILE A 108 -4.11 2.57 -8.54
C ILE A 108 -4.29 1.06 -8.34
N SER A 109 -3.20 0.32 -8.34
CA SER A 109 -3.19 -1.13 -8.20
C SER A 109 -2.51 -1.58 -6.93
N ILE A 110 -3.14 -2.47 -6.19
CA ILE A 110 -2.62 -3.08 -4.97
C ILE A 110 -2.63 -4.60 -5.16
N PRO A 111 -1.52 -5.32 -5.03
CA PRO A 111 -1.53 -6.77 -5.07
C PRO A 111 -2.30 -7.36 -3.88
N ALA A 112 -2.89 -8.52 -4.05
CA ALA A 112 -3.43 -9.28 -2.92
C ALA A 112 -2.29 -9.72 -1.99
N ASN A 113 -2.62 -9.94 -0.72
CA ASN A 113 -1.66 -10.37 0.29
C ASN A 113 -2.34 -11.17 1.41
N ASN A 114 -1.57 -11.55 2.42
CA ASN A 114 -2.05 -12.31 3.57
C ASN A 114 -2.77 -11.47 4.64
N GLN A 115 -3.08 -10.21 4.39
CA GLN A 115 -3.87 -9.38 5.31
C GLN A 115 -5.36 -9.42 4.98
N ILE A 116 -6.21 -9.18 5.97
CA ILE A 116 -7.66 -9.04 5.77
C ILE A 116 -7.94 -7.60 5.37
N PHE A 117 -8.46 -7.42 4.15
CA PHE A 117 -8.99 -6.12 3.74
C PHE A 117 -10.51 -6.14 3.81
N PRO A 118 -11.12 -5.43 4.77
CA PRO A 118 -12.55 -5.21 4.77
C PRO A 118 -12.91 -4.37 3.55
N TYR A 119 -14.08 -4.65 2.97
CA TYR A 119 -14.64 -3.88 1.86
C TYR A 119 -13.85 -3.98 0.55
N VAL A 120 -13.51 -5.19 0.15
CA VAL A 120 -13.19 -5.51 -1.25
C VAL A 120 -14.45 -6.11 -1.87
N SER A 121 -14.94 -5.51 -2.97
CA SER A 121 -16.13 -6.04 -3.66
C SER A 121 -15.93 -7.47 -4.11
N ASP A 122 -16.98 -8.25 -4.04
CA ASP A 122 -17.10 -9.63 -4.53
C ASP A 122 -16.19 -10.68 -3.87
N CYS A 123 -15.26 -10.30 -3.02
CA CYS A 123 -14.31 -11.23 -2.41
C CYS A 123 -14.67 -11.65 -0.98
N GLY A 124 -15.73 -11.10 -0.41
CA GLY A 124 -16.00 -11.26 1.03
C GLY A 124 -14.80 -10.78 1.87
N SER A 125 -14.82 -11.00 3.16
CA SER A 125 -13.62 -10.80 3.94
C SER A 125 -12.60 -11.87 3.50
N LEU A 126 -11.53 -11.43 2.84
CA LEU A 126 -10.36 -12.28 2.57
C LEU A 126 -9.80 -12.70 3.94
N LYS A 127 -10.29 -13.79 4.49
CA LYS A 127 -9.72 -14.39 5.70
C LYS A 127 -8.37 -14.99 5.32
N ILE A 128 -7.31 -14.34 5.73
CA ILE A 128 -5.97 -14.78 5.45
C ILE A 128 -5.25 -15.06 6.77
N LYS A 129 -4.33 -16.00 6.71
CA LYS A 129 -3.58 -16.54 7.85
C LYS A 129 -2.96 -15.46 8.73
N PRO A 130 -2.67 -15.80 10.00
CA PRO A 130 -2.09 -14.87 10.96
C PRO A 130 -0.80 -14.25 10.47
N VAL A 131 -0.50 -13.08 11.01
CA VAL A 131 0.76 -12.37 10.84
C VAL A 131 1.93 -13.34 11.04
N MET A 132 2.77 -13.47 10.03
CA MET A 132 4.01 -14.25 10.10
C MET A 132 5.17 -13.30 10.44
N ASN A 133 6.23 -13.82 11.04
CA ASN A 133 7.51 -13.15 11.13
C ASN A 133 8.56 -13.89 10.28
N LEU A 134 9.74 -13.28 10.09
CA LEU A 134 10.79 -13.90 9.28
C LEU A 134 11.24 -15.25 9.81
N LYS A 135 11.26 -15.45 11.13
CA LYS A 135 11.65 -16.72 11.76
C LYS A 135 10.66 -17.83 11.42
N ASP A 136 9.36 -17.52 11.45
CA ASP A 136 8.30 -18.47 11.10
C ASP A 136 8.30 -18.77 9.59
N PHE A 137 8.67 -17.80 8.77
CA PHE A 137 8.75 -17.95 7.32
C PHE A 137 9.91 -18.87 6.91
N ASN A 138 11.04 -18.80 7.60
CA ASN A 138 12.25 -19.63 7.42
C ASN A 138 12.60 -19.90 5.93
N ASN A 139 12.44 -18.90 5.07
CA ASN A 139 12.67 -18.97 3.62
C ASN A 139 11.98 -20.15 2.91
N SER A 140 10.86 -20.63 3.43
CA SER A 140 10.12 -21.75 2.86
C SER A 140 9.41 -21.35 1.56
N HIS A 141 10.13 -21.43 0.46
CA HIS A 141 9.59 -21.20 -0.88
C HIS A 141 8.46 -22.17 -1.23
N GLU A 142 8.46 -23.38 -0.68
CA GLU A 142 7.41 -24.37 -0.91
C GLU A 142 6.08 -23.91 -0.28
N LEU A 143 6.12 -23.47 0.99
CA LEU A 143 4.96 -22.89 1.66
C LEU A 143 4.41 -21.68 0.91
N LEU A 144 5.31 -20.82 0.41
CA LEU A 144 4.94 -19.66 -0.37
C LEU A 144 4.20 -20.05 -1.65
N ASN A 145 4.74 -21.00 -2.42
CA ASN A 145 4.15 -21.47 -3.64
C ASN A 145 2.77 -22.13 -3.42
N GLU A 146 2.61 -22.87 -2.33
CA GLU A 146 1.33 -23.47 -1.94
C GLU A 146 0.28 -22.40 -1.60
N ILE A 147 0.66 -21.39 -0.83
CA ILE A 147 -0.23 -20.26 -0.49
C ILE A 147 -0.68 -19.54 -1.76
N VAL A 148 0.25 -19.20 -2.65
CA VAL A 148 -0.04 -18.52 -3.92
C VAL A 148 -0.97 -19.38 -4.80
N LYS A 149 -0.70 -20.67 -4.91
CA LYS A 149 -1.54 -21.59 -5.67
C LYS A 149 -2.96 -21.63 -5.15
N LYS A 150 -3.15 -21.79 -3.84
CA LYS A 150 -4.48 -21.78 -3.18
C LYS A 150 -5.21 -20.45 -3.40
N HIS A 151 -4.49 -19.33 -3.35
CA HIS A 151 -5.07 -18.01 -3.61
C HIS A 151 -5.54 -17.89 -5.08
N LYS A 152 -4.69 -18.25 -6.05
CA LYS A 152 -5.03 -18.20 -7.48
C LYS A 152 -6.20 -19.14 -7.83
N GLU A 153 -6.25 -20.32 -7.24
CA GLU A 153 -7.39 -21.25 -7.40
C GLU A 153 -8.69 -20.66 -6.87
N LYS A 154 -8.66 -20.01 -5.71
CA LYS A 154 -9.83 -19.38 -5.09
C LYS A 154 -10.40 -18.24 -5.92
N TYR A 155 -9.57 -17.45 -6.57
CA TYR A 155 -9.96 -16.25 -7.34
C TYR A 155 -9.83 -16.46 -8.86
N LYS A 156 -9.87 -17.68 -9.32
CA LYS A 156 -9.65 -18.07 -10.72
C LYS A 156 -10.44 -17.26 -11.77
N LEU A 157 -11.65 -16.78 -11.40
CA LEU A 157 -12.54 -16.05 -12.32
C LEU A 157 -12.56 -14.53 -12.05
N LEU A 158 -11.83 -14.06 -11.06
CA LEU A 158 -11.84 -12.66 -10.66
C LEU A 158 -10.40 -12.12 -10.58
N THR A 159 -10.01 -11.38 -11.61
CA THR A 159 -8.63 -10.85 -11.70
C THR A 159 -8.40 -9.60 -10.84
N LYS A 160 -9.48 -8.83 -10.59
CA LYS A 160 -9.42 -7.62 -9.78
C LYS A 160 -10.75 -7.29 -9.11
N ALA A 161 -10.69 -6.55 -8.02
CA ALA A 161 -11.85 -6.00 -7.31
C ALA A 161 -11.56 -4.57 -6.84
N GLN A 162 -12.56 -3.69 -6.83
CA GLN A 162 -12.37 -2.35 -6.29
C GLN A 162 -12.14 -2.40 -4.78
N SER A 163 -11.29 -1.51 -4.26
CA SER A 163 -11.05 -1.34 -2.84
C SER A 163 -11.61 -0.02 -2.31
N LEU A 164 -12.30 -0.08 -1.16
CA LEU A 164 -12.73 1.12 -0.45
C LEU A 164 -11.55 1.85 0.18
N LEU A 165 -10.59 1.09 0.71
CA LEU A 165 -9.39 1.59 1.36
C LEU A 165 -8.18 1.35 0.47
N MET A 166 -7.15 2.15 0.67
CA MET A 166 -5.84 1.95 0.04
C MET A 166 -4.90 1.34 1.09
N GLY A 167 -4.51 0.11 0.91
CA GLY A 167 -3.55 -0.56 1.80
C GLY A 167 -2.12 -0.22 1.40
N PHE A 168 -1.39 0.46 2.25
CA PHE A 168 -0.04 0.92 1.96
C PHE A 168 1.04 -0.11 2.33
N PHE A 169 1.14 -1.19 1.60
CA PHE A 169 2.29 -2.08 1.71
C PHE A 169 3.00 -2.27 0.36
N CYS A 170 2.24 -2.29 -0.71
CA CYS A 170 2.71 -2.31 -2.08
C CYS A 170 1.61 -1.72 -2.96
N PHE A 171 1.90 -0.69 -3.73
CA PHE A 171 0.93 -0.08 -4.62
C PHE A 171 1.59 0.55 -5.84
N LYS A 172 0.91 0.46 -6.97
CA LYS A 172 1.29 1.18 -8.19
C LYS A 172 0.41 2.40 -8.35
N ILE A 173 1.03 3.56 -8.55
CA ILE A 173 0.35 4.79 -8.97
C ILE A 173 0.84 5.15 -10.38
N PRO A 174 -0.03 5.12 -11.40
CA PRO A 174 0.27 5.60 -12.73
C PRO A 174 0.70 7.07 -12.72
N ASN A 175 1.65 7.44 -13.59
CA ASN A 175 2.22 8.79 -13.64
C ASN A 175 1.17 9.89 -13.78
N HIS A 176 0.17 9.71 -14.65
CA HIS A 176 -0.90 10.70 -14.83
C HIS A 176 -1.75 10.89 -13.57
N ILE A 177 -1.96 9.84 -12.76
CA ILE A 177 -2.71 9.94 -11.49
C ILE A 177 -1.90 10.76 -10.48
N MET A 178 -0.58 10.54 -10.38
CA MET A 178 0.29 11.35 -9.52
C MET A 178 0.25 12.83 -9.92
N ASN A 179 0.30 13.13 -11.21
CA ASN A 179 0.19 14.50 -11.70
C ASN A 179 -1.12 15.19 -11.33
N GLU A 180 -2.25 14.48 -11.33
CA GLU A 180 -3.56 15.06 -11.06
C GLU A 180 -3.96 15.08 -9.59
N VAL A 181 -3.54 14.08 -8.81
CA VAL A 181 -3.88 13.94 -7.39
C VAL A 181 -2.84 14.63 -6.49
N GLY A 182 -1.59 14.66 -6.93
CA GLY A 182 -0.46 15.26 -6.20
C GLY A 182 0.11 14.35 -5.12
N HIS A 183 0.75 14.98 -4.14
CA HIS A 183 1.43 14.34 -3.02
C HIS A 183 0.47 13.82 -1.94
N PHE A 184 0.96 12.95 -1.09
CA PHE A 184 0.31 12.64 0.19
C PHE A 184 0.33 13.85 1.11
N ASP A 185 -0.72 14.05 1.90
CA ASP A 185 -0.80 15.16 2.82
C ASP A 185 -0.04 14.83 4.12
N GLU A 186 1.06 15.53 4.35
CA GLU A 186 1.96 15.29 5.49
C GLU A 186 1.41 15.78 6.84
N VAL A 187 0.22 16.39 6.85
CA VAL A 187 -0.50 16.65 8.12
C VAL A 187 -0.85 15.34 8.82
N PHE A 188 -0.98 14.26 8.05
CA PHE A 188 -1.21 12.91 8.54
C PHE A 188 0.12 12.24 8.84
N VAL A 189 0.41 12.09 10.12
CA VAL A 189 1.64 11.43 10.60
C VAL A 189 1.28 10.06 11.15
N HIS A 190 1.72 9.00 10.47
CA HIS A 190 1.49 7.60 10.83
C HIS A 190 0.01 7.20 10.98
N GLY A 191 -0.85 7.66 10.09
CA GLY A 191 -2.25 7.25 10.03
C GLY A 191 -3.14 8.25 9.28
N GLY A 192 -4.03 7.74 8.42
CA GLY A 192 -4.99 8.54 7.66
C GLY A 192 -4.50 9.09 6.33
N GLU A 193 -3.18 9.09 6.06
CA GLU A 193 -2.60 9.54 4.79
C GLU A 193 -3.07 8.72 3.59
N ASP A 194 -3.26 7.43 3.79
CA ASP A 194 -3.78 6.50 2.80
C ASP A 194 -5.25 6.76 2.49
N VAL A 195 -6.03 6.95 3.52
CA VAL A 195 -7.46 7.25 3.41
C VAL A 195 -7.66 8.59 2.72
N ASP A 196 -6.90 9.61 3.11
CA ASP A 196 -6.92 10.92 2.48
C ASP A 196 -6.61 10.82 0.98
N TYR A 197 -5.53 10.14 0.64
CA TYR A 197 -5.13 9.95 -0.76
C TYR A 197 -6.20 9.21 -1.56
N ARG A 198 -6.78 8.13 -0.99
CA ARG A 198 -7.90 7.39 -1.58
C ARG A 198 -9.11 8.27 -1.88
N ILE A 199 -9.49 9.14 -0.94
CA ILE A 199 -10.61 10.07 -1.11
C ILE A 199 -10.31 11.08 -2.22
N ARG A 200 -9.09 11.63 -2.27
CA ARG A 200 -8.68 12.56 -3.34
C ARG A 200 -8.66 11.89 -4.71
N CYS A 201 -8.20 10.65 -4.80
CA CYS A 201 -8.29 9.85 -6.02
C CYS A 201 -9.74 9.69 -6.47
N ALA A 202 -10.65 9.28 -5.57
CA ALA A 202 -12.06 9.12 -5.90
C ALA A 202 -12.71 10.43 -6.35
N LYS A 203 -12.37 11.55 -5.71
CA LYS A 203 -12.84 12.90 -6.09
C LYS A 203 -12.42 13.27 -7.52
N LYS A 204 -11.25 12.80 -7.97
CA LYS A 204 -10.75 12.97 -9.35
C LYS A 204 -11.28 11.91 -10.34
N GLY A 205 -12.07 10.94 -9.87
CA GLY A 205 -12.62 9.87 -10.70
C GLY A 205 -11.78 8.61 -10.77
N TYR A 206 -10.66 8.55 -10.06
CA TYR A 206 -9.78 7.40 -10.06
C TYR A 206 -10.21 6.33 -9.06
N GLU A 207 -10.10 5.08 -9.49
CA GLU A 207 -10.38 3.92 -8.65
C GLU A 207 -9.08 3.34 -8.05
N VAL A 208 -9.26 2.53 -7.01
CA VAL A 208 -8.21 1.69 -6.44
C VAL A 208 -8.65 0.25 -6.60
N ASP A 209 -7.85 -0.53 -7.32
CA ASP A 209 -8.12 -1.92 -7.62
C ASP A 209 -7.19 -2.84 -6.82
N PHE A 210 -7.76 -3.83 -6.19
CA PHE A 210 -7.08 -4.99 -5.67
C PHE A 210 -6.85 -5.97 -6.82
N ILE A 211 -5.59 -6.32 -7.09
CA ILE A 211 -5.21 -7.22 -8.18
C ILE A 211 -5.09 -8.63 -7.60
N LEU A 212 -6.10 -9.46 -7.87
CA LEU A 212 -6.27 -10.78 -7.24
C LEU A 212 -5.39 -11.87 -7.84
N ASP A 213 -4.96 -11.74 -9.06
CA ASP A 213 -3.99 -12.63 -9.70
C ASP A 213 -2.53 -12.24 -9.40
N SER A 214 -2.31 -11.21 -8.60
CA SER A 214 -1.05 -10.87 -7.96
C SER A 214 -1.11 -11.15 -6.46
N TYR A 215 -0.08 -11.76 -5.87
CA TYR A 215 -0.07 -12.07 -4.45
C TYR A 215 1.30 -11.85 -3.83
N LEU A 216 1.33 -11.24 -2.64
CA LEU A 216 2.54 -11.00 -1.84
C LEU A 216 2.33 -11.48 -0.40
N ILE A 217 3.42 -11.76 0.31
CA ILE A 217 3.38 -11.90 1.77
C ILE A 217 3.74 -10.56 2.38
N HIS A 218 2.95 -10.09 3.32
CA HIS A 218 3.21 -8.89 4.10
C HIS A 218 3.28 -9.23 5.58
N PHE A 219 4.40 -8.95 6.21
CA PHE A 219 4.64 -9.26 7.63
C PHE A 219 3.93 -8.31 8.58
N TYR A 220 3.49 -7.17 8.09
CA TYR A 220 2.72 -6.13 8.78
C TYR A 220 3.40 -5.49 9.99
N GLY A 221 3.64 -4.20 9.87
CA GLY A 221 4.08 -3.34 10.98
C GLY A 221 5.52 -3.54 11.45
N LYS A 222 6.36 -4.29 10.71
CA LYS A 222 7.72 -4.61 11.15
C LYS A 222 8.71 -3.45 11.01
N SER A 223 8.33 -2.39 10.31
CA SER A 223 9.16 -1.20 10.16
C SER A 223 8.73 -0.02 11.04
N SER A 224 7.44 0.09 11.40
CA SER A 224 6.92 1.32 12.03
C SER A 224 6.18 1.08 13.34
N TRP A 225 5.70 -0.14 13.60
CA TRP A 225 4.69 -0.38 14.64
C TRP A 225 5.09 -1.41 15.69
N ASP A 226 6.06 -2.27 15.41
CA ASP A 226 6.35 -3.44 16.23
C ASP A 226 7.18 -3.06 17.47
N GLY A 227 6.49 -2.66 18.53
CA GLY A 227 7.10 -2.44 19.84
C GLY A 227 7.88 -1.13 20.00
N VAL A 228 7.74 -0.19 19.05
CA VAL A 228 8.46 1.09 19.07
C VAL A 228 7.68 2.16 19.85
N GLU A 229 6.36 2.08 19.88
CA GLU A 229 5.49 3.06 20.55
C GLU A 229 4.82 2.46 21.79
N THR A 230 4.71 3.27 22.85
CA THR A 230 3.90 2.95 24.03
C THR A 230 2.40 3.12 23.70
N GLU A 231 1.53 2.53 24.51
CA GLU A 231 0.07 2.70 24.36
C GLU A 231 -0.36 4.17 24.42
N GLU A 232 0.32 4.97 25.21
CA GLU A 232 0.03 6.42 25.34
C GLU A 232 0.41 7.17 24.06
N GLU A 233 1.56 6.88 23.49
CA GLU A 233 2.01 7.45 22.21
C GLU A 233 1.06 7.07 21.07
N ILE A 234 0.63 5.80 21.01
CA ILE A 234 -0.37 5.33 20.04
C ILE A 234 -1.68 6.12 20.19
N LYS A 235 -2.22 6.26 21.41
CA LYS A 235 -3.45 7.02 21.66
C LYS A 235 -3.31 8.49 21.26
N LYS A 236 -2.17 9.12 21.59
CA LYS A 236 -1.89 10.51 21.24
C LYS A 236 -1.80 10.70 19.72
N ARG A 237 -1.14 9.80 19.04
CA ARG A 237 -1.04 9.78 17.57
C ARG A 237 -2.42 9.61 16.92
N ASP A 238 -3.19 8.59 17.36
CA ASP A 238 -4.51 8.28 16.83
C ASP A 238 -5.49 9.45 17.02
N LYS A 239 -5.41 10.13 18.14
CA LYS A 239 -6.17 11.37 18.38
C LYS A 239 -5.77 12.46 17.39
N LYS A 240 -4.45 12.70 17.21
CA LYS A 240 -3.94 13.75 16.34
C LYS A 240 -4.38 13.58 14.89
N TYR A 241 -4.21 12.37 14.30
CA TYR A 241 -4.63 12.18 12.91
C TYR A 241 -6.16 12.16 12.76
N THR A 242 -6.90 11.68 13.76
CA THR A 242 -8.37 11.73 13.76
C THR A 242 -8.88 13.17 13.76
N GLU A 243 -8.31 14.06 14.57
CA GLU A 243 -8.62 15.49 14.58
C GLU A 243 -8.29 16.15 13.24
N ALA A 244 -7.12 15.85 12.66
CA ALA A 244 -6.74 16.34 11.34
C ALA A 244 -7.72 15.89 10.25
N PHE A 245 -8.12 14.61 10.29
CA PHE A 245 -9.08 14.06 9.34
C PHE A 245 -10.46 14.67 9.51
N LEU A 246 -10.94 14.83 10.73
CA LEU A 246 -12.20 15.50 11.06
C LEU A 246 -12.24 16.94 10.52
N LYS A 247 -11.14 17.67 10.69
CA LYS A 247 -11.02 19.05 10.19
C LYS A 247 -11.09 19.10 8.65
N LYS A 248 -10.46 18.14 7.97
CA LYS A 248 -10.36 18.13 6.49
C LYS A 248 -11.61 17.56 5.81
N TRP A 249 -12.16 16.49 6.34
CA TRP A 249 -13.21 15.69 5.68
C TRP A 249 -14.56 15.69 6.41
N GLY A 250 -14.64 16.24 7.61
CA GLY A 250 -15.86 16.31 8.39
C GLY A 250 -16.18 15.06 9.21
N LYS A 251 -17.24 15.16 10.02
CA LYS A 251 -17.61 14.14 11.02
C LYS A 251 -17.98 12.81 10.37
N GLU A 252 -18.79 12.83 9.33
CA GLU A 252 -19.32 11.63 8.68
C GLU A 252 -18.20 10.80 8.04
N MET A 253 -17.34 11.45 7.25
CA MET A 253 -16.19 10.77 6.65
C MET A 253 -15.25 10.20 7.72
N THR A 254 -15.07 10.91 8.84
CA THR A 254 -14.27 10.43 9.96
C THR A 254 -14.89 9.19 10.62
N GLN A 255 -16.21 9.18 10.81
CA GLN A 255 -16.92 8.00 11.34
C GLN A 255 -16.77 6.78 10.44
N ILE A 256 -16.91 6.98 9.13
CA ILE A 256 -16.82 5.91 8.12
C ILE A 256 -15.40 5.38 8.00
N PHE A 257 -14.42 6.25 7.78
CA PHE A 257 -13.10 5.85 7.30
C PHE A 257 -12.06 5.66 8.42
N ILE A 258 -12.16 6.42 9.49
CA ILE A 258 -11.20 6.40 10.58
C ILE A 258 -11.73 5.57 11.76
N LEU A 259 -12.86 5.98 12.32
CA LEU A 259 -13.43 5.33 13.50
C LEU A 259 -14.13 4.02 13.17
N ARG A 260 -14.54 3.83 11.92
CA ARG A 260 -15.28 2.66 11.41
C ARG A 260 -16.55 2.36 12.23
N LYS A 261 -17.19 3.43 12.71
CA LYS A 261 -18.42 3.40 13.50
C LYS A 261 -19.62 3.78 12.64
N ASP A 262 -20.72 3.10 12.86
CA ASP A 262 -22.03 3.37 12.22
C ASP A 262 -22.02 3.36 10.68
N PHE A 263 -20.98 2.82 10.07
CA PHE A 263 -20.80 2.80 8.62
C PHE A 263 -22.05 2.33 7.86
N LYS A 264 -22.64 1.21 8.28
CA LYS A 264 -23.84 0.67 7.61
C LYS A 264 -25.06 1.59 7.76
N ASN A 265 -25.28 2.13 8.95
CA ASN A 265 -26.42 3.03 9.20
C ASN A 265 -26.31 4.30 8.38
N ILE A 266 -25.12 4.92 8.36
CA ILE A 266 -24.87 6.12 7.55
C ILE A 266 -25.18 5.86 6.07
N LEU A 267 -24.78 4.70 5.52
CA LEU A 267 -25.03 4.37 4.13
C LEU A 267 -26.49 4.06 3.84
N ILE A 268 -27.21 3.44 4.78
CA ILE A 268 -28.65 3.17 4.67
C ILE A 268 -29.42 4.50 4.66
N ASP A 269 -29.14 5.38 5.61
CA ASP A 269 -29.80 6.68 5.76
C ASP A 269 -29.60 7.56 4.51
N LYS A 270 -28.47 7.41 3.84
CA LYS A 270 -28.18 8.12 2.58
C LYS A 270 -28.64 7.38 1.30
N GLY A 271 -29.24 6.23 1.43
CA GLY A 271 -29.63 5.42 0.26
C GLY A 271 -28.47 4.87 -0.56
N LEU A 272 -27.26 4.74 0.04
CA LEU A 272 -26.04 4.34 -0.65
C LEU A 272 -25.73 2.83 -0.56
N ASN A 273 -26.57 2.07 0.11
CA ASN A 273 -26.35 0.64 0.38
C ASN A 273 -26.24 -0.21 -0.90
N GLU A 274 -26.98 0.13 -1.95
CA GLU A 274 -26.90 -0.57 -3.23
C GLU A 274 -25.56 -0.32 -3.97
N ILE A 275 -25.00 0.87 -3.83
CA ILE A 275 -23.67 1.19 -4.38
C ILE A 275 -22.60 0.38 -3.64
N LEU A 276 -22.72 0.28 -2.31
CA LEU A 276 -21.84 -0.55 -1.48
C LEU A 276 -21.91 -2.02 -1.90
N LYS A 277 -23.11 -2.60 -2.02
CA LYS A 277 -23.31 -4.00 -2.44
C LYS A 277 -22.71 -4.29 -3.81
N LYS A 278 -22.74 -3.33 -4.73
CA LYS A 278 -22.14 -3.45 -6.06
C LYS A 278 -20.61 -3.24 -6.06
N GLY A 279 -20.00 -2.96 -4.92
CA GLY A 279 -18.57 -2.72 -4.80
C GLY A 279 -18.05 -1.50 -5.56
N LYS A 280 -18.88 -0.52 -5.86
CA LYS A 280 -18.51 0.70 -6.58
C LYS A 280 -17.99 1.77 -5.64
N TYR A 281 -16.82 1.50 -5.04
CA TYR A 281 -16.33 2.30 -3.92
C TYR A 281 -15.91 3.73 -4.27
N GLY A 282 -15.37 3.98 -5.45
CA GLY A 282 -15.09 5.34 -5.87
C GLY A 282 -16.37 6.16 -6.06
N GLU A 283 -17.41 5.54 -6.63
CA GLU A 283 -18.75 6.17 -6.72
C GLU A 283 -19.32 6.45 -5.33
N LEU A 284 -19.20 5.48 -4.41
CA LEU A 284 -19.63 5.62 -3.02
C LEU A 284 -18.98 6.84 -2.35
N ILE A 285 -17.65 6.95 -2.45
CA ILE A 285 -16.90 8.07 -1.88
C ILE A 285 -17.38 9.40 -2.49
N ARG A 286 -17.53 9.48 -3.81
CA ARG A 286 -18.02 10.69 -4.48
C ARG A 286 -19.42 11.10 -4.04
N LYS A 287 -20.30 10.13 -3.71
CA LYS A 287 -21.64 10.41 -3.18
C LYS A 287 -21.61 10.90 -1.73
N LEU A 288 -20.70 10.36 -0.92
CA LEU A 288 -20.50 10.80 0.47
C LEU A 288 -19.93 12.23 0.57
N LEU A 289 -19.23 12.70 -0.46
CA LEU A 289 -18.65 14.05 -0.52
C LEU A 289 -19.65 15.13 -0.98
N LYS A 290 -20.85 14.75 -1.41
CA LYS A 290 -21.93 15.66 -1.81
C LYS A 290 -22.87 15.98 -0.65
#